data_2b4bc26e4f77524094d994c008d1c6f5
#
_entry.id   2b4bc26e4f77524094d994c008d1c6f5
#
_cell.length_a   1.000
_cell.length_b   1.000
_cell.length_c   1.000
_cell.angle_alpha   90.00
_cell.angle_beta   90.00
_cell.angle_gamma   90.00
#
_symmetry.space_group_name_H-M   'P 1'
#
loop_
_entity.id
_entity.type
_entity.pdbx_description
1 polymer ?
#
loop_
_entity_poly.entity_id
_entity_poly.type
_entity_poly.pdbx_seq_one_letter_code
_entity_poly.pdbx_strand_id
1 'polypeptide(L)'
;MLQMGIQIKSNPRFETKDAQGVANGFLVPIYNVHEQFHAPGQEPQQVYLTVIAKGKIKGPHLHFIRTGCFTCIKGNARFVLKTATGYEVVYSGDDHAFKSVIVPTGVPAAMQNIGDDDAYVLNMPSPAWTPDMNDEHSAEFHDFDFSS
;
A
#
# COMPACT_ATOMS: atom_id res chain seq x y z
N MET A 1 7.48 8.55 -23.53
CA MET A 1 7.60 7.64 -22.36
C MET A 1 6.25 7.60 -21.64
N LEU A 2 5.67 6.42 -21.51
CA LEU A 2 4.43 6.27 -20.76
C LEU A 2 4.73 6.40 -19.28
N GLN A 3 4.12 7.39 -18.63
CA GLN A 3 4.15 7.49 -17.18
C GLN A 3 3.27 6.39 -16.61
N MET A 4 3.82 5.54 -15.78
CA MET A 4 3.04 4.51 -15.09
C MET A 4 2.04 5.18 -14.16
N GLY A 5 0.79 4.82 -14.30
CA GLY A 5 -0.27 5.29 -13.44
C GLY A 5 -0.35 4.51 -12.13
N ILE A 6 -1.27 4.94 -11.27
CA ILE A 6 -1.65 4.21 -10.06
C ILE A 6 -2.25 2.88 -10.47
N GLN A 7 -1.79 1.77 -9.87
CA GLN A 7 -2.30 0.43 -10.12
C GLN A 7 -2.87 -0.13 -8.81
N ILE A 8 -4.03 -0.76 -8.89
CA ILE A 8 -4.73 -1.31 -7.74
C ILE A 8 -5.11 -2.74 -8.07
N LYS A 9 -4.90 -3.65 -7.12
CA LYS A 9 -5.41 -5.03 -7.22
C LYS A 9 -5.97 -5.46 -5.87
N SER A 10 -6.92 -6.40 -5.89
CA SER A 10 -7.37 -7.12 -4.71
C SER A 10 -6.61 -8.43 -4.62
N ASN A 11 -6.01 -8.72 -3.47
CA ASN A 11 -5.33 -9.99 -3.25
C ASN A 11 -6.36 -11.00 -2.75
N PRO A 12 -6.45 -12.18 -3.37
CA PRO A 12 -7.46 -13.16 -2.98
C PRO A 12 -7.12 -13.79 -1.64
N ARG A 13 -8.15 -14.10 -0.88
CA ARG A 13 -8.07 -14.82 0.37
C ARG A 13 -8.46 -16.28 0.14
N PHE A 14 -7.59 -17.20 0.51
CA PHE A 14 -7.83 -18.63 0.38
C PHE A 14 -7.93 -19.25 1.77
N GLU A 15 -9.07 -19.86 2.08
CA GLU A 15 -9.24 -20.60 3.32
C GLU A 15 -8.36 -21.83 3.31
N THR A 16 -7.75 -22.13 4.45
CA THR A 16 -6.86 -23.28 4.60
C THR A 16 -7.44 -24.29 5.58
N LYS A 17 -7.04 -25.57 5.41
CA LYS A 17 -7.50 -26.67 6.22
C LYS A 17 -6.33 -27.53 6.63
N ASP A 18 -6.48 -28.20 7.77
CA ASP A 18 -5.50 -29.20 8.22
C ASP A 18 -5.67 -30.52 7.48
N ALA A 19 -4.86 -31.51 7.84
CA ALA A 19 -4.88 -32.85 7.20
C ALA A 19 -6.20 -33.59 7.38
N GLN A 20 -6.99 -33.22 8.40
CA GLN A 20 -8.32 -33.78 8.68
C GLN A 20 -9.45 -33.00 8.01
N GLY A 21 -9.12 -31.97 7.23
CA GLY A 21 -10.10 -31.14 6.57
C GLY A 21 -10.76 -30.09 7.42
N VAL A 22 -10.21 -29.83 8.61
CA VAL A 22 -10.72 -28.81 9.54
C VAL A 22 -10.09 -27.46 9.20
N ALA A 23 -10.94 -26.42 9.08
CA ALA A 23 -10.49 -25.06 8.82
C ALA A 23 -9.48 -24.61 9.88
N ASN A 24 -8.32 -24.12 9.45
CA ASN A 24 -7.25 -23.71 10.37
C ASN A 24 -6.71 -22.30 10.07
N GLY A 25 -7.35 -21.56 9.18
CA GLY A 25 -6.97 -20.19 8.88
C GLY A 25 -7.15 -19.84 7.40
N PHE A 26 -6.32 -18.93 6.93
CA PHE A 26 -6.34 -18.51 5.52
C PHE A 26 -4.96 -18.02 5.12
N LEU A 27 -4.75 -17.88 3.82
CA LEU A 27 -3.57 -17.25 3.27
C LEU A 27 -3.98 -16.20 2.22
N VAL A 28 -3.15 -15.18 2.08
CA VAL A 28 -3.36 -14.12 1.08
C VAL A 28 -2.04 -13.93 0.33
N PRO A 29 -1.95 -14.35 -0.93
CA PRO A 29 -0.77 -14.05 -1.75
C PRO A 29 -0.75 -12.56 -2.06
N ILE A 30 0.30 -11.87 -1.67
CA ILE A 30 0.39 -10.42 -1.85
C ILE A 30 1.28 -10.07 -3.04
N TYR A 31 2.40 -10.76 -3.18
CA TYR A 31 3.28 -10.58 -4.33
C TYR A 31 3.54 -11.92 -5.01
N ASN A 32 3.31 -11.93 -6.31
CA ASN A 32 3.62 -13.07 -7.16
C ASN A 32 4.14 -12.52 -8.49
N VAL A 33 5.38 -12.87 -8.83
CA VAL A 33 6.03 -12.37 -10.04
C VAL A 33 5.24 -12.71 -11.32
N HIS A 34 4.48 -13.81 -11.29
CA HIS A 34 3.69 -14.23 -12.45
C HIS A 34 2.44 -13.40 -12.69
N GLU A 35 1.98 -12.63 -11.72
CA GLU A 35 0.83 -11.71 -11.89
C GLU A 35 1.17 -10.51 -12.78
N GLN A 36 2.46 -10.16 -12.88
CA GLN A 36 2.92 -9.01 -13.67
C GLN A 36 2.24 -7.69 -13.26
N PHE A 37 1.95 -7.55 -11.96
CA PHE A 37 1.32 -6.36 -11.42
C PHE A 37 2.25 -5.15 -11.47
N HIS A 38 3.55 -5.36 -11.22
CA HIS A 38 4.56 -4.32 -11.29
C HIS A 38 5.07 -4.16 -12.73
N ALA A 39 5.41 -2.92 -13.09
CA ALA A 39 6.05 -2.67 -14.38
C ALA A 39 7.40 -3.40 -14.46
N PRO A 40 7.82 -3.84 -15.66
CA PRO A 40 9.15 -4.44 -15.81
C PRO A 40 10.25 -3.53 -15.27
N GLY A 41 11.15 -4.11 -14.48
CA GLY A 41 12.22 -3.36 -13.81
C GLY A 41 11.81 -2.66 -12.53
N GLN A 42 10.53 -2.71 -12.16
CA GLN A 42 10.01 -2.11 -10.92
C GLN A 42 9.47 -3.16 -9.95
N GLU A 43 9.85 -4.40 -10.12
CA GLU A 43 9.50 -5.47 -9.19
C GLU A 43 10.08 -5.14 -7.80
N PRO A 44 9.41 -5.55 -6.72
CA PRO A 44 9.85 -5.25 -5.36
C PRO A 44 11.29 -5.65 -5.10
N GLN A 45 12.05 -4.76 -4.50
CA GLN A 45 13.45 -4.98 -4.11
C GLN A 45 13.62 -5.02 -2.60
N GLN A 46 12.57 -4.69 -1.87
CA GLN A 46 12.56 -4.65 -0.41
C GLN A 46 11.13 -4.88 0.06
N VAL A 47 10.98 -5.43 1.25
CA VAL A 47 9.69 -5.50 1.94
C VAL A 47 9.90 -4.98 3.35
N TYR A 48 9.07 -4.05 3.79
CA TYR A 48 9.07 -3.66 5.18
C TYR A 48 7.65 -3.43 5.69
N LEU A 49 7.49 -3.59 6.99
CA LEU A 49 6.25 -3.34 7.69
C LEU A 49 6.26 -1.93 8.25
N THR A 50 5.19 -1.19 8.01
CA THR A 50 4.94 0.05 8.73
C THR A 50 3.65 -0.09 9.53
N VAL A 51 3.64 0.41 10.74
CA VAL A 51 2.47 0.38 11.61
C VAL A 51 1.94 1.79 11.75
N ILE A 52 0.64 1.96 11.49
CA ILE A 52 -0.04 3.23 11.67
C ILE A 52 -0.86 3.11 12.95
N ALA A 53 -0.49 3.87 13.97
CA ALA A 53 -1.22 3.86 15.25
C ALA A 53 -2.67 4.29 15.04
N LYS A 54 -3.56 3.81 15.91
CA LYS A 54 -4.98 4.14 15.87
C LYS A 54 -5.19 5.67 15.78
N GLY A 55 -6.03 6.08 14.85
CA GLY A 55 -6.40 7.48 14.66
C GLY A 55 -5.31 8.34 14.00
N LYS A 56 -4.24 7.73 13.50
CA LYS A 56 -3.10 8.48 12.95
C LYS A 56 -3.01 8.38 11.44
N ILE A 57 -2.23 9.30 10.90
CA ILE A 57 -1.96 9.43 9.47
C ILE A 57 -0.45 9.50 9.30
N LYS A 58 0.06 8.79 8.28
CA LYS A 58 1.45 8.91 7.84
C LYS A 58 1.47 9.61 6.48
N GLY A 59 2.30 10.63 6.36
CA GLY A 59 2.32 11.49 5.17
C GLY A 59 1.36 12.67 5.27
N PRO A 60 1.02 13.33 4.15
CA PRO A 60 1.43 12.96 2.78
C PRO A 60 2.92 13.05 2.53
N HIS A 61 3.43 12.10 1.76
CA HIS A 61 4.82 12.06 1.32
C HIS A 61 4.91 11.89 -0.20
N LEU A 62 6.05 12.30 -0.75
CA LEU A 62 6.33 12.25 -2.18
C LEU A 62 7.71 11.63 -2.38
N HIS A 63 7.80 10.70 -3.31
CA HIS A 63 9.05 10.03 -3.67
C HIS A 63 9.34 10.23 -5.16
N PHE A 64 10.59 10.53 -5.50
CA PHE A 64 11.00 10.71 -6.89
C PHE A 64 11.85 9.55 -7.41
N ILE A 65 12.36 8.70 -6.52
CA ILE A 65 13.24 7.58 -6.86
C ILE A 65 12.49 6.25 -6.73
N ARG A 66 11.81 6.02 -5.59
CA ARG A 66 11.15 4.76 -5.30
C ARG A 66 9.70 4.76 -5.75
N THR A 67 9.30 3.65 -6.36
CA THR A 67 7.90 3.30 -6.52
C THR A 67 7.50 2.48 -5.30
N GLY A 68 6.40 2.83 -4.64
CA GLY A 68 5.88 2.09 -3.50
C GLY A 68 4.80 1.10 -3.90
N CYS A 69 4.60 0.07 -3.09
CA CYS A 69 3.46 -0.82 -3.22
C CYS A 69 2.94 -1.14 -1.82
N PHE A 70 1.77 -0.63 -1.50
CA PHE A 70 1.21 -0.71 -0.14
C PHE A 70 0.05 -1.67 -0.06
N THR A 71 0.04 -2.49 1.00
CA THR A 71 -1.05 -3.41 1.31
C THR A 71 -1.28 -3.40 2.82
N CYS A 72 -2.48 -3.08 3.27
CA CYS A 72 -2.83 -3.24 4.68
C CYS A 72 -3.16 -4.71 4.93
N ILE A 73 -2.39 -5.34 5.83
CA ILE A 73 -2.49 -6.78 6.09
C ILE A 73 -3.18 -7.09 7.42
N LYS A 74 -3.36 -6.11 8.28
CA LYS A 74 -4.10 -6.23 9.53
C LYS A 74 -4.62 -4.87 9.95
N GLY A 75 -5.82 -4.84 10.49
CA GLY A 75 -6.52 -3.60 10.74
C GLY A 75 -7.10 -3.04 9.44
N ASN A 76 -7.36 -1.75 9.41
CA ASN A 76 -7.97 -1.11 8.24
C ASN A 76 -7.31 0.24 7.99
N ALA A 77 -6.94 0.45 6.74
CA ALA A 77 -6.32 1.69 6.30
C ALA A 77 -6.96 2.19 5.02
N ARG A 78 -6.84 3.49 4.77
CA ARG A 78 -7.07 4.03 3.44
C ARG A 78 -5.81 4.73 2.96
N PHE A 79 -5.53 4.53 1.69
CA PHE A 79 -4.43 5.19 1.00
C PHE A 79 -5.04 6.30 0.15
N VAL A 80 -4.53 7.52 0.32
CA VAL A 80 -5.02 8.69 -0.40
C VAL A 80 -3.91 9.18 -1.29
N LEU A 81 -4.13 9.14 -2.61
CA LEU A 81 -3.14 9.51 -3.60
C LEU A 81 -3.62 10.74 -4.37
N LYS A 82 -2.77 11.74 -4.49
CA LYS A 82 -3.12 12.95 -5.23
C LYS A 82 -2.93 12.72 -6.72
N THR A 83 -3.97 13.02 -7.50
CA THR A 83 -3.97 12.91 -8.96
C THR A 83 -4.08 14.29 -9.59
N ALA A 84 -3.99 14.36 -10.91
CA ALA A 84 -4.14 15.62 -11.65
C ALA A 84 -5.52 16.24 -11.49
N THR A 85 -6.56 15.42 -11.19
CA THR A 85 -7.95 15.86 -11.12
C THR A 85 -8.56 15.76 -9.72
N GLY A 86 -7.79 15.35 -8.70
CA GLY A 86 -8.30 15.18 -7.34
C GLY A 86 -7.53 14.13 -6.58
N TYR A 87 -8.27 13.19 -6.00
CA TYR A 87 -7.67 12.14 -5.16
C TYR A 87 -8.22 10.78 -5.54
N GLU A 88 -7.34 9.79 -5.55
CA GLU A 88 -7.70 8.37 -5.58
C GLU A 88 -7.64 7.85 -4.14
N VAL A 89 -8.71 7.21 -3.67
CA VAL A 89 -8.79 6.66 -2.32
C VAL A 89 -8.96 5.15 -2.41
N VAL A 90 -8.06 4.41 -1.76
CA VAL A 90 -8.06 2.96 -1.77
C VAL A 90 -8.19 2.46 -0.33
N TYR A 91 -9.23 1.69 -0.05
CA TYR A 91 -9.44 1.04 1.25
C TYR A 91 -8.83 -0.35 1.22
N SER A 92 -8.08 -0.70 2.27
CA SER A 92 -7.39 -1.99 2.36
C SER A 92 -7.37 -2.46 3.80
N GLY A 93 -7.55 -3.77 4.02
CA GLY A 93 -7.46 -4.35 5.35
C GLY A 93 -8.53 -5.40 5.62
N ASP A 94 -8.75 -5.68 6.90
CA ASP A 94 -9.62 -6.77 7.35
C ASP A 94 -11.05 -6.65 6.83
N ASP A 95 -11.58 -5.42 6.75
CA ASP A 95 -12.97 -5.16 6.36
C ASP A 95 -13.11 -4.68 4.92
N HIS A 96 -12.02 -4.57 4.16
CA HIS A 96 -12.04 -3.93 2.85
C HIS A 96 -11.31 -4.74 1.77
N ALA A 97 -11.13 -6.04 1.95
CA ALA A 97 -10.21 -6.85 1.18
C ALA A 97 -8.75 -6.37 1.34
N PHE A 98 -7.81 -7.26 1.05
CA PHE A 98 -6.37 -6.97 1.15
C PHE A 98 -5.88 -6.39 -0.17
N LYS A 99 -6.19 -5.12 -0.40
CA LYS A 99 -5.84 -4.45 -1.66
C LYS A 99 -4.41 -3.95 -1.63
N SER A 100 -3.72 -4.12 -2.75
CA SER A 100 -2.41 -3.52 -2.99
C SER A 100 -2.55 -2.33 -3.93
N VAL A 101 -1.82 -1.26 -3.64
CA VAL A 101 -1.77 -0.09 -4.50
C VAL A 101 -0.33 0.25 -4.83
N ILE A 102 -0.04 0.41 -6.12
CA ILE A 102 1.26 0.91 -6.59
C ILE A 102 1.19 2.43 -6.63
N VAL A 103 2.11 3.06 -5.91
CA VAL A 103 2.27 4.52 -5.89
C VAL A 103 3.48 4.86 -6.76
N PRO A 104 3.25 5.40 -7.98
CA PRO A 104 4.35 5.77 -8.85
C PRO A 104 5.20 6.89 -8.26
N THR A 105 6.42 7.04 -8.77
CA THR A 105 7.24 8.21 -8.45
C THR A 105 6.50 9.49 -8.85
N GLY A 106 6.66 10.54 -8.05
CA GLY A 106 6.02 11.82 -8.30
C GLY A 106 4.56 11.93 -7.86
N VAL A 107 3.97 10.86 -7.31
CA VAL A 107 2.58 10.86 -6.81
C VAL A 107 2.58 11.00 -5.30
N PRO A 108 2.09 12.13 -4.75
CA PRO A 108 1.96 12.29 -3.31
C PRO A 108 0.92 11.32 -2.74
N ALA A 109 1.25 10.70 -1.61
CA ALA A 109 0.38 9.72 -0.97
C ALA A 109 0.40 9.85 0.54
N ALA A 110 -0.75 9.56 1.15
CA ALA A 110 -0.90 9.45 2.59
C ALA A 110 -1.54 8.11 2.95
N MET A 111 -1.23 7.62 4.13
CA MET A 111 -1.83 6.41 4.70
C MET A 111 -2.53 6.79 6.00
N GLN A 112 -3.80 6.45 6.11
CA GLN A 112 -4.59 6.74 7.30
C GLN A 112 -5.14 5.45 7.90
N ASN A 113 -4.95 5.29 9.21
CA ASN A 113 -5.63 4.24 9.97
C ASN A 113 -7.09 4.64 10.18
N ILE A 114 -8.00 3.84 9.65
CA ILE A 114 -9.46 4.08 9.76
C ILE A 114 -10.15 3.03 10.64
N GLY A 115 -9.38 2.16 11.29
CA GLY A 115 -9.89 1.10 12.16
C GLY A 115 -9.82 1.44 13.64
N ASP A 116 -10.12 0.45 14.46
CA ASP A 116 -10.16 0.59 15.91
C ASP A 116 -8.84 0.20 16.60
N ASP A 117 -7.95 -0.45 15.88
CA ASP A 117 -6.65 -0.90 16.35
C ASP A 117 -5.55 -0.40 15.42
N ASP A 118 -4.29 -0.67 15.75
CA ASP A 118 -3.16 -0.37 14.88
C ASP A 118 -3.34 -1.03 13.51
N ALA A 119 -2.97 -0.32 12.46
CA ALA A 119 -2.99 -0.85 11.09
C ALA A 119 -1.58 -1.26 10.67
N TYR A 120 -1.46 -2.45 10.11
CA TYR A 120 -0.19 -3.04 9.68
C TYR A 120 -0.15 -3.02 8.16
N VAL A 121 0.79 -2.27 7.62
CA VAL A 121 0.89 -2.04 6.17
C VAL A 121 2.24 -2.55 5.69
N LEU A 122 2.23 -3.45 4.71
CA LEU A 122 3.44 -3.82 3.99
C LEU A 122 3.72 -2.77 2.91
N ASN A 123 4.97 -2.38 2.79
CA ASN A 123 5.46 -1.66 1.63
C ASN A 123 6.51 -2.50 0.92
N MET A 124 6.38 -2.60 -0.39
CA MET A 124 7.29 -3.36 -1.25
C MET A 124 7.86 -2.42 -2.31
N PRO A 125 8.85 -1.59 -1.98
CA PRO A 125 9.35 -0.58 -2.89
C PRO A 125 10.36 -1.12 -3.90
N SER A 126 10.55 -0.35 -4.96
CA SER A 126 11.63 -0.53 -5.95
C SER A 126 12.11 0.85 -6.40
N PRO A 127 13.42 1.10 -6.41
CA PRO A 127 14.49 0.29 -5.85
C PRO A 127 14.42 0.21 -4.32
N ALA A 128 15.27 -0.63 -3.74
CA ALA A 128 15.37 -0.74 -2.28
C ALA A 128 15.92 0.56 -1.69
N TRP A 129 15.48 0.86 -0.46
CA TRP A 129 15.99 2.00 0.28
C TRP A 129 17.46 1.79 0.67
N THR A 130 18.23 2.88 0.61
CA THR A 130 19.60 2.92 1.12
C THR A 130 19.77 4.12 2.06
N PRO A 131 20.70 4.06 3.04
CA PRO A 131 20.84 5.15 4.03
C PRO A 131 21.17 6.53 3.46
N ASP A 132 21.78 6.59 2.29
CA ASP A 132 22.14 7.83 1.61
C ASP A 132 21.07 8.31 0.63
N MET A 133 19.98 7.58 0.50
CA MET A 133 18.86 7.95 -0.37
C MET A 133 18.02 9.04 0.29
N ASN A 134 18.01 10.24 -0.29
CA ASN A 134 17.17 11.33 0.18
C ASN A 134 15.94 11.43 -0.73
N ASP A 135 14.96 10.57 -0.48
CA ASP A 135 13.83 10.38 -1.40
C ASP A 135 12.45 10.62 -0.76
N GLU A 136 12.39 10.89 0.54
CA GLU A 136 11.11 11.19 1.18
C GLU A 136 10.96 12.70 1.34
N HIS A 137 9.94 13.25 0.67
CA HIS A 137 9.66 14.68 0.68
C HIS A 137 8.24 14.90 1.21
N SER A 138 8.04 15.96 1.98
CA SER A 138 6.72 16.32 2.48
C SER A 138 5.84 16.83 1.36
N ALA A 139 4.55 16.51 1.44
CA ALA A 139 3.52 17.05 0.57
C ALA A 139 2.34 17.48 1.42
N GLU A 140 1.44 18.29 0.87
CA GLU A 140 0.28 18.78 1.60
C GLU A 140 -0.99 18.53 0.78
N PHE A 141 -2.04 18.06 1.48
CA PHE A 141 -3.37 17.83 0.91
C PHE A 141 -4.34 18.82 1.53
N HIS A 142 -4.35 20.05 1.01
CA HIS A 142 -5.14 21.15 1.56
C HIS A 142 -6.65 20.97 1.40
N ASP A 143 -7.06 20.26 0.36
CA ASP A 143 -8.46 20.11 -0.03
C ASP A 143 -8.98 18.70 0.16
N PHE A 144 -8.30 17.87 0.97
CA PHE A 144 -8.76 16.54 1.34
C PHE A 144 -9.13 16.51 2.82
N ASP A 145 -10.34 16.04 3.11
CA ASP A 145 -10.84 15.93 4.48
C ASP A 145 -10.58 14.54 5.03
N PHE A 146 -9.53 14.42 5.87
CA PHE A 146 -9.19 13.17 6.51
C PHE A 146 -10.17 12.75 7.61
N SER A 147 -11.05 13.65 8.05
CA SER A 147 -12.06 13.31 9.04
C SER A 147 -13.35 12.73 8.44
N SER A 148 -13.42 12.74 7.12
CA SER A 148 -14.61 12.23 6.42
C SER A 148 -14.74 10.71 6.43
#